data_1fe975e23b9f20a0d073f47782716c17
#
_entry.id   1fe975e23b9f20a0d073f47782716c17
#
_cell.length_a   1.000
_cell.length_b   1.000
_cell.length_c   1.000
_cell.angle_alpha   90.00
_cell.angle_beta   90.00
_cell.angle_gamma   90.00
#
_symmetry.space_group_name_H-M   'P 1'
#
loop_
_entity.id
_entity.type
_entity.pdbx_description
1 polymer ?
#
loop_
_entity_poly.entity_id
_entity_poly.type
_entity_poly.pdbx_seq_one_letter_code
_entity_poly.pdbx_strand_id
1 'polypeptide(L)'
;MTGLLSTVKIAYGYKKFENYHTTPDAVTLNKYLHKMLDAGVSHCFMEVSSHGIDQNRIKGLVFSGGIFSNLTHDHLDYHQDFKTYRDVKKLFFDSLPKTAFALINLDDKNGKYMLQNSVAKKYTYA
;
A
#
# COMPACT_ATOMS: atom_id res chain seq x y z
N MET A 1 3.99 -3.62 -19.56
CA MET A 1 5.10 -3.15 -18.67
C MET A 1 4.56 -2.89 -17.28
N THR A 2 5.28 -3.28 -16.27
CA THR A 2 4.91 -3.05 -14.86
C THR A 2 5.83 -2.05 -14.19
N GLY A 3 5.32 -1.37 -13.17
CA GLY A 3 6.07 -0.48 -12.32
C GLY A 3 6.11 -0.99 -10.88
N LEU A 4 7.13 -0.58 -10.14
CA LEU A 4 7.33 -0.96 -8.74
C LEU A 4 7.72 0.26 -7.91
N LEU A 5 7.03 0.44 -6.81
CA LEU A 5 7.36 1.40 -5.76
C LEU A 5 7.53 0.62 -4.46
N SER A 6 8.77 0.38 -4.06
CA SER A 6 9.06 -0.46 -2.89
C SER A 6 10.09 0.18 -1.97
N THR A 7 10.24 -0.40 -0.78
CA THR A 7 11.29 0.00 0.17
C THR A 7 12.68 -0.03 -0.47
N VAL A 8 12.92 -1.03 -1.33
CA VAL A 8 14.24 -1.25 -1.92
C VAL A 8 14.52 -0.29 -3.07
N LYS A 9 13.53 -0.06 -3.93
CA LYS A 9 13.72 0.74 -5.14
C LYS A 9 12.40 1.16 -5.78
N ILE A 10 12.51 2.13 -6.69
CA ILE A 10 11.47 2.49 -7.65
C ILE A 10 11.97 2.01 -9.01
N ALA A 11 11.16 1.26 -9.76
CA ALA A 11 11.58 0.69 -11.04
C ALA A 11 10.43 0.59 -12.03
N TYR A 12 10.72 0.85 -13.31
CA TYR A 12 9.82 0.57 -14.42
C TYR A 12 10.65 0.45 -15.72
N GLY A 13 10.34 -0.56 -16.52
CA GLY A 13 11.17 -0.87 -17.69
C GLY A 13 12.61 -1.15 -17.26
N TYR A 14 13.55 -0.46 -17.90
CA TYR A 14 14.98 -0.56 -17.56
C TYR A 14 15.44 0.50 -16.56
N LYS A 15 14.55 1.40 -16.14
CA LYS A 15 14.88 2.49 -15.21
C LYS A 15 14.74 2.03 -13.77
N LYS A 16 15.74 2.40 -12.94
CA LYS A 16 15.77 2.13 -11.51
C LYS A 16 16.19 3.38 -10.77
N PHE A 17 15.53 3.66 -9.65
CA PHE A 17 15.82 4.82 -8.81
C PHE A 17 15.91 4.38 -7.36
N GLU A 18 16.72 5.08 -6.58
CA GLU A 18 16.73 4.92 -5.13
C GLU A 18 15.40 5.41 -4.55
N ASN A 19 14.97 4.75 -3.48
CA ASN A 19 13.78 5.18 -2.75
C ASN A 19 14.17 5.39 -1.28
N TYR A 20 13.97 6.61 -0.80
CA TYR A 20 14.31 7.00 0.56
C TYR A 20 13.21 6.66 1.58
N HIS A 21 12.01 6.47 1.13
CA HIS A 21 10.86 6.09 1.94
C HIS A 21 10.07 5.00 1.23
N THR A 22 9.59 4.00 1.97
CA THR A 22 8.77 2.92 1.40
C THR A 22 7.64 3.47 0.55
N THR A 23 6.89 4.42 1.09
CA THR A 23 5.89 5.19 0.34
C THR A 23 6.38 6.63 0.25
N PRO A 24 6.73 7.11 -0.96
CA PRO A 24 7.18 8.50 -1.13
C PRO A 24 6.11 9.50 -0.71
N ASP A 25 6.52 10.76 -0.51
CA ASP A 25 5.56 11.84 -0.31
C ASP A 25 4.64 11.99 -1.53
N ALA A 26 3.50 12.65 -1.35
CA ALA A 26 2.46 12.70 -2.38
C ALA A 26 2.95 13.30 -3.70
N VAL A 27 3.78 14.33 -3.66
CA VAL A 27 4.31 14.98 -4.87
C VAL A 27 5.25 14.03 -5.62
N THR A 28 6.23 13.46 -4.91
CA THR A 28 7.19 12.51 -5.49
C THR A 28 6.49 11.27 -6.02
N LEU A 29 5.53 10.72 -5.26
CA LEU A 29 4.75 9.56 -5.66
C LEU A 29 4.00 9.81 -6.98
N ASN A 30 3.26 10.90 -7.06
CA ASN A 30 2.51 11.23 -8.26
C ASN A 30 3.43 11.52 -9.46
N LYS A 31 4.59 12.12 -9.22
CA LYS A 31 5.60 12.33 -10.26
C LYS A 31 6.07 11.00 -10.87
N TYR A 32 6.36 9.99 -10.05
CA TYR A 32 6.78 8.68 -10.56
C TYR A 32 5.64 7.94 -11.25
N LEU A 33 4.42 8.02 -10.72
CA LEU A 33 3.25 7.43 -11.38
C LEU A 33 3.02 8.05 -12.76
N HIS A 34 3.19 9.37 -12.89
CA HIS A 34 3.09 10.05 -14.16
C HIS A 34 4.17 9.60 -15.15
N LYS A 35 5.41 9.51 -14.69
CA LYS A 35 6.52 8.99 -15.53
C LYS A 35 6.28 7.55 -15.98
N MET A 36 5.74 6.71 -15.09
CA MET A 36 5.37 5.34 -15.44
C MET A 36 4.29 5.32 -16.52
N LEU A 37 3.26 6.16 -16.40
CA LEU A 37 2.20 6.25 -17.40
C LEU A 37 2.77 6.65 -18.76
N ASP A 38 3.62 7.67 -18.82
CA ASP A 38 4.26 8.12 -20.05
C ASP A 38 5.15 7.05 -20.67
N ALA A 39 5.73 6.19 -19.87
CA ALA A 39 6.57 5.07 -20.33
C ALA A 39 5.78 3.84 -20.78
N GLY A 40 4.44 3.86 -20.66
CA GLY A 40 3.59 2.74 -21.07
C GLY A 40 3.36 1.69 -19.98
N VAL A 41 3.59 2.02 -18.72
CA VAL A 41 3.29 1.13 -17.58
C VAL A 41 1.79 0.97 -17.46
N SER A 42 1.31 -0.28 -17.45
CA SER A 42 -0.11 -0.61 -17.32
C SER A 42 -0.52 -0.95 -15.88
N HIS A 43 0.42 -1.48 -15.11
CA HIS A 43 0.19 -1.92 -13.73
C HIS A 43 1.34 -1.48 -12.85
N CYS A 44 1.05 -0.89 -11.72
CA CYS A 44 2.03 -0.48 -10.73
C CYS A 44 1.77 -1.22 -9.41
N PHE A 45 2.79 -1.86 -8.90
CA PHE A 45 2.78 -2.51 -7.59
C PHE A 45 3.49 -1.60 -6.61
N MET A 46 2.87 -1.37 -5.46
CA MET A 46 3.38 -0.42 -4.48
C MET A 46 3.29 -0.98 -3.06
N GLU A 47 4.36 -0.84 -2.31
CA GLU A 47 4.31 -1.04 -0.86
C GLU A 47 3.72 0.22 -0.22
N VAL A 48 2.70 0.03 0.60
CA VAL A 48 2.02 1.11 1.31
C VAL A 48 2.35 1.01 2.79
N SER A 49 3.19 1.92 3.27
CA SER A 49 3.56 1.97 4.68
C SER A 49 2.50 2.64 5.53
N SER A 50 2.49 2.34 6.82
CA SER A 50 1.62 3.03 7.77
C SER A 50 1.89 4.54 7.83
N HIS A 51 3.16 4.95 7.70
CA HIS A 51 3.53 6.36 7.58
C HIS A 51 2.86 7.00 6.37
N GLY A 52 2.88 6.32 5.23
CA GLY A 52 2.28 6.80 3.99
C GLY A 52 0.77 7.00 4.12
N ILE A 53 0.09 6.09 4.80
CA ILE A 53 -1.35 6.20 5.06
C ILE A 53 -1.63 7.35 6.01
N ASP A 54 -0.95 7.37 7.14
CA ASP A 54 -1.17 8.37 8.21
C ASP A 54 -0.86 9.79 7.74
N GLN A 55 0.17 9.95 6.91
CA GLN A 55 0.60 11.25 6.40
C GLN A 55 -0.06 11.62 5.06
N ASN A 56 -1.10 10.93 4.65
CA ASN A 56 -1.86 11.20 3.42
C ASN A 56 -1.01 11.18 2.14
N ARG A 57 0.07 10.39 2.10
CA ARG A 57 0.94 10.30 0.92
C ARG A 57 0.26 9.65 -0.26
N ILE A 58 -0.73 8.78 0.00
CA ILE A 58 -1.50 8.07 -1.02
C ILE A 58 -2.88 8.68 -1.26
N LYS A 59 -3.19 9.80 -0.60
CA LYS A 59 -4.50 10.45 -0.74
C LYS A 59 -4.77 10.85 -2.18
N GLY A 60 -5.96 10.56 -2.67
CA GLY A 60 -6.36 10.84 -4.05
C GLY A 60 -6.07 9.71 -5.03
N LEU A 61 -5.28 8.71 -4.64
CA LEU A 61 -5.07 7.53 -5.46
C LEU A 61 -6.23 6.55 -5.30
N VAL A 62 -6.61 5.91 -6.40
CA VAL A 62 -7.62 4.84 -6.40
C VAL A 62 -6.91 3.53 -6.73
N PHE A 63 -6.91 2.60 -5.79
CA PHE A 63 -6.24 1.32 -5.94
C PHE A 63 -7.19 0.28 -6.52
N SER A 64 -6.67 -0.53 -7.45
CA SER A 64 -7.41 -1.68 -7.99
C SER A 64 -7.46 -2.86 -7.03
N GLY A 65 -6.57 -2.88 -6.05
CA GLY A 65 -6.55 -3.91 -5.03
C GLY A 65 -5.56 -3.63 -3.93
N GLY A 66 -5.74 -4.35 -2.84
CA GLY A 66 -4.84 -4.31 -1.69
C GLY A 66 -4.53 -5.71 -1.19
N ILE A 67 -3.30 -5.92 -0.75
CA ILE A 67 -2.84 -7.19 -0.22
C ILE A 67 -2.28 -6.98 1.19
N PHE A 68 -2.76 -7.75 2.13
CA PHE A 68 -2.24 -7.78 3.50
C PHE A 68 -1.48 -9.07 3.73
N SER A 69 -0.18 -8.96 3.97
CA SER A 69 0.67 -10.13 4.22
C SER A 69 0.85 -10.42 5.71
N ASN A 70 1.24 -9.43 6.47
CA ASN A 70 1.40 -9.56 7.92
C ASN A 70 1.50 -8.20 8.60
N LEU A 71 1.44 -8.23 9.92
CA LEU A 71 1.64 -7.07 10.76
C LEU A 71 2.73 -7.40 11.77
N THR A 72 3.81 -6.64 11.75
CA THR A 72 4.92 -6.78 12.69
C THR A 72 4.90 -5.66 13.72
N HIS A 73 5.76 -5.75 14.75
CA HIS A 73 5.86 -4.69 15.74
C HIS A 73 6.77 -3.52 15.31
N ASP A 74 7.01 -3.37 13.99
CA ASP A 74 7.77 -2.25 13.44
C ASP A 74 6.99 -0.94 13.55
N HIS A 75 7.72 0.17 13.54
CA HIS A 75 7.16 1.53 13.55
C HIS A 75 6.41 1.92 14.84
N LEU A 76 6.59 1.19 15.94
CA LEU A 76 5.96 1.53 17.23
C LEU A 76 6.43 2.90 17.75
N ASP A 77 7.64 3.31 17.42
CA ASP A 77 8.16 4.64 17.79
C ASP A 77 7.30 5.76 17.18
N TYR A 78 6.82 5.54 15.94
CA TYR A 78 5.96 6.51 15.26
C TYR A 78 4.52 6.46 15.77
N HIS A 79 3.94 5.24 15.84
CA HIS A 79 2.52 5.08 16.16
C HIS A 79 2.25 4.95 17.67
N GLN A 80 3.29 4.94 18.50
CA GLN A 80 3.24 4.83 19.96
C GLN A 80 2.77 3.46 20.48
N ASP A 81 1.75 2.85 19.87
CA ASP A 81 1.29 1.52 20.26
C ASP A 81 0.87 0.69 19.03
N PHE A 82 0.77 -0.61 19.26
CA PHE A 82 0.45 -1.57 18.22
C PHE A 82 -0.98 -1.41 17.69
N LYS A 83 -1.92 -1.06 18.55
CA LYS A 83 -3.32 -0.85 18.15
C LYS A 83 -3.43 0.29 17.15
N THR A 84 -2.79 1.42 17.43
CA THR A 84 -2.77 2.58 16.53
C THR A 84 -2.15 2.21 15.19
N TYR A 85 -1.03 1.52 15.19
CA TYR A 85 -0.36 1.03 13.99
C TYR A 85 -1.28 0.15 13.15
N ARG A 86 -1.91 -0.84 13.80
CA ARG A 86 -2.88 -1.74 13.14
C ARG A 86 -4.03 -0.97 12.53
N ASP A 87 -4.61 -0.04 13.27
CA ASP A 87 -5.78 0.74 12.84
C ASP A 87 -5.45 1.68 11.68
N VAL A 88 -4.25 2.26 11.66
CA VAL A 88 -3.78 3.05 10.51
C VAL A 88 -3.70 2.18 9.25
N LYS A 89 -3.11 1.01 9.34
CA LYS A 89 -3.03 0.09 8.18
C LYS A 89 -4.41 -0.34 7.70
N LYS A 90 -5.36 -0.53 8.63
CA LYS A 90 -6.74 -0.87 8.29
C LYS A 90 -7.41 0.20 7.44
N LEU A 91 -7.09 1.47 7.64
CA LEU A 91 -7.66 2.57 6.85
C LEU A 91 -7.46 2.38 5.34
N PHE A 92 -6.35 1.79 4.93
CA PHE A 92 -6.11 1.50 3.52
C PHE A 92 -7.18 0.56 2.96
N PHE A 93 -7.48 -0.52 3.67
CA PHE A 93 -8.50 -1.48 3.24
C PHE A 93 -9.92 -0.90 3.32
N ASP A 94 -10.18 -0.08 4.34
CA ASP A 94 -11.46 0.61 4.47
C ASP A 94 -11.73 1.59 3.32
N SER A 95 -10.66 2.14 2.72
CA SER A 95 -10.75 3.10 1.63
C SER A 95 -10.86 2.48 0.24
N LEU A 96 -10.66 1.17 0.11
CA LEU A 96 -10.73 0.49 -1.19
C LEU A 96 -12.15 0.57 -1.75
N PRO A 97 -12.30 0.90 -3.06
CA PRO A 97 -13.63 0.96 -3.67
C PRO A 97 -14.23 -0.43 -3.87
N LYS A 98 -15.53 -0.47 -4.10
CA LYS A 98 -16.29 -1.70 -4.38
C LYS A 98 -15.74 -2.49 -5.56
N THR A 99 -15.14 -1.81 -6.54
CA THR A 99 -14.54 -2.41 -7.73
C THR A 99 -13.17 -3.01 -7.49
N ALA A 100 -12.56 -2.72 -6.34
CA ALA A 100 -11.25 -3.26 -5.97
C ALA A 100 -11.36 -4.64 -5.33
N PHE A 101 -10.22 -5.34 -5.23
CA PHE A 101 -10.11 -6.55 -4.43
C PHE A 101 -9.30 -6.28 -3.14
N ALA A 102 -9.52 -7.10 -2.14
CA ALA A 102 -8.73 -7.12 -0.92
C ALA A 102 -8.36 -8.56 -0.60
N LEU A 103 -7.06 -8.85 -0.62
CA LEU A 103 -6.52 -10.19 -0.36
C LEU A 103 -5.79 -10.17 0.97
N ILE A 104 -6.16 -11.06 1.88
CA ILE A 104 -5.53 -11.13 3.20
C ILE A 104 -4.91 -12.49 3.48
N ASN A 105 -3.86 -12.49 4.30
CA ASN A 105 -3.25 -13.67 4.85
C ASN A 105 -4.02 -14.11 6.11
N LEU A 106 -4.66 -15.29 6.06
CA LEU A 106 -5.40 -15.84 7.21
C LEU A 106 -4.48 -16.34 8.33
N ASP A 107 -3.21 -16.59 8.04
CA ASP A 107 -2.26 -17.03 9.06
C ASP A 107 -1.87 -15.89 10.00
N ASP A 108 -2.07 -14.64 9.59
CA ASP A 108 -1.90 -13.49 10.48
C ASP A 108 -3.22 -13.21 11.21
N LYS A 109 -3.16 -13.12 12.54
CA LYS A 109 -4.34 -12.89 13.37
C LYS A 109 -5.05 -11.57 13.09
N ASN A 110 -4.37 -10.61 12.46
CA ASN A 110 -4.94 -9.30 12.12
C ASN A 110 -5.55 -9.28 10.71
N GLY A 111 -5.42 -10.35 9.93
CA GLY A 111 -5.90 -10.40 8.56
C GLY A 111 -7.40 -10.12 8.45
N LYS A 112 -8.21 -10.85 9.19
CA LYS A 112 -9.67 -10.67 9.18
C LYS A 112 -10.08 -9.27 9.65
N TYR A 113 -9.37 -8.71 10.59
CA TYR A 113 -9.61 -7.37 11.09
C TYR A 113 -9.50 -6.32 9.97
N MET A 114 -8.53 -6.49 9.08
CA MET A 114 -8.32 -5.58 7.96
C MET A 114 -9.53 -5.50 7.02
N LEU A 115 -10.29 -6.58 6.89
CA LEU A 115 -11.45 -6.64 6.00
C LEU A 115 -12.77 -6.22 6.66
N GLN A 116 -12.78 -5.98 7.96
CA GLN A 116 -14.00 -5.84 8.74
C GLN A 116 -14.98 -4.78 8.20
N ASN A 117 -14.43 -3.66 7.70
CA ASN A 117 -15.24 -2.54 7.19
C ASN A 117 -15.01 -2.30 5.69
N SER A 118 -14.29 -3.18 5.00
CA SER A 118 -14.01 -3.03 3.58
C SER A 118 -15.21 -3.41 2.74
N VAL A 119 -15.48 -2.61 1.70
CA VAL A 119 -16.53 -2.89 0.70
C VAL A 119 -15.94 -3.58 -0.54
N ALA A 120 -14.63 -3.76 -0.60
CA ALA A 120 -13.94 -4.42 -1.70
C ALA A 120 -14.29 -5.91 -1.77
N LYS A 121 -14.07 -6.53 -2.93
CA LYS A 121 -14.22 -7.97 -3.09
C LYS A 121 -13.12 -8.68 -2.30
N LYS A 122 -13.51 -9.58 -1.41
CA LYS A 122 -12.62 -10.18 -0.41
C LYS A 122 -12.10 -11.52 -0.85
N TYR A 123 -10.78 -11.71 -0.71
CA TYR A 123 -10.08 -12.96 -0.96
C TYR A 123 -9.15 -13.27 0.21
N THR A 124 -8.84 -14.52 0.40
CA THR A 124 -7.95 -14.98 1.47
C THR A 124 -6.95 -16.00 0.94
N TYR A 125 -5.79 -16.07 1.61
CA TYR A 125 -4.81 -17.13 1.43
C TYR A 125 -4.24 -17.53 2.79
N ALA A 126 -3.69 -18.73 2.84
CA ALA A 126 -3.06 -19.26 4.05
C ALA A 126 -1.84 -20.09 3.71
#